data_85434860af41a54fc694079c7f6e8685
#
_entry.id   85434860af41a54fc694079c7f6e8685
#
_cell.length_a   1.000
_cell.length_b   1.000
_cell.length_c   1.000
_cell.angle_alpha   90.00
_cell.angle_beta   90.00
_cell.angle_gamma   90.00
#
_symmetry.space_group_name_H-M   'P 1'
#
loop_
_entity.id
_entity.type
_entity.pdbx_description
1 polymer ?
#
loop_
_entity_poly.entity_id
_entity_poly.type
_entity_poly.pdbx_seq_one_letter_code
_entity_poly.pdbx_strand_id
1 'polypeptide(L)'
;MKNIKFMYSKIILLSALFFVVMTSCERDISDQIEFAHLSKSGEIFTDSPIGLGSDFYFPYLGSKADAWTVDENEGYESAASMRFDVPNSDDPEGNYAGGIFRVEGSGRDLTEFDALTFWAKASQGVAIGEIGFGQDFGLNKYQVSEINISLGTNWQKYVIPIPDPSKLFDERGMFWYSAGTQNTGGNGYT
;
A
#
# COMPACT_ATOMS: atom_id res chain seq x y z
N MET A 1 -19.20 33.21 -67.87
CA MET A 1 -17.82 33.06 -67.41
C MET A 1 -17.56 33.63 -65.98
N LYS A 2 -18.31 34.61 -65.47
CA LYS A 2 -18.11 35.19 -64.12
C LYS A 2 -18.45 34.21 -63.01
N ASN A 3 -19.48 33.37 -63.11
CA ASN A 3 -19.94 32.47 -62.11
C ASN A 3 -19.00 31.27 -61.83
N ILE A 4 -18.28 30.83 -62.86
CA ILE A 4 -17.35 29.69 -62.75
C ILE A 4 -16.12 30.06 -61.87
N LYS A 5 -15.56 31.27 -62.09
CA LYS A 5 -14.41 31.77 -61.34
C LYS A 5 -14.74 31.92 -59.82
N PHE A 6 -15.98 32.34 -59.48
CA PHE A 6 -16.43 32.49 -58.12
C PHE A 6 -16.64 31.14 -57.41
N MET A 7 -17.05 30.12 -58.17
CA MET A 7 -17.21 28.76 -57.64
C MET A 7 -15.86 28.12 -57.35
N TYR A 8 -14.86 28.25 -58.21
CA TYR A 8 -13.51 27.73 -57.96
C TYR A 8 -12.83 28.43 -56.78
N SER A 9 -13.04 29.73 -56.59
CA SER A 9 -12.51 30.48 -55.44
C SER A 9 -13.06 29.97 -54.14
N LYS A 10 -14.37 29.64 -54.07
CA LYS A 10 -14.99 29.06 -52.85
C LYS A 10 -14.52 27.64 -52.56
N ILE A 11 -14.30 26.82 -53.61
CA ILE A 11 -13.80 25.45 -53.48
C ILE A 11 -12.35 25.47 -52.97
N ILE A 12 -11.51 26.34 -53.48
CA ILE A 12 -10.12 26.50 -53.04
C ILE A 12 -10.07 27.00 -51.58
N LEU A 13 -10.95 27.93 -51.18
CA LEU A 13 -11.02 28.43 -49.82
C LEU A 13 -11.48 27.32 -48.83
N LEU A 14 -12.46 26.51 -49.25
CA LEU A 14 -12.97 25.38 -48.47
C LEU A 14 -11.92 24.27 -48.28
N SER A 15 -11.16 23.97 -49.38
CA SER A 15 -10.08 22.99 -49.30
C SER A 15 -8.90 23.46 -48.44
N ALA A 16 -8.55 24.74 -48.50
CA ALA A 16 -7.52 25.33 -47.65
C ALA A 16 -7.93 25.30 -46.14
N LEU A 17 -9.20 25.56 -45.84
CA LEU A 17 -9.73 25.48 -44.50
C LEU A 17 -9.72 24.02 -43.96
N PHE A 18 -9.99 23.04 -44.83
CA PHE A 18 -9.94 21.62 -44.47
C PHE A 18 -8.51 21.14 -44.18
N PHE A 19 -7.50 21.68 -44.88
CA PHE A 19 -6.09 21.35 -44.61
C PHE A 19 -5.57 21.93 -43.31
N VAL A 20 -6.08 23.09 -42.85
CA VAL A 20 -5.68 23.70 -41.60
C VAL A 20 -6.26 22.92 -40.39
N VAL A 21 -7.41 22.26 -40.55
CA VAL A 21 -8.02 21.45 -39.47
C VAL A 21 -7.32 20.10 -39.30
N MET A 22 -6.57 19.64 -40.30
CA MET A 22 -5.83 18.38 -40.27
C MET A 22 -4.43 18.49 -39.61
N THR A 23 -3.97 19.69 -39.26
CA THR A 23 -2.84 19.85 -38.35
C THR A 23 -3.34 19.63 -36.91
N SER A 24 -3.91 18.46 -36.65
CA SER A 24 -4.07 17.93 -35.30
C SER A 24 -2.69 17.96 -34.66
N CYS A 25 -2.57 18.62 -33.55
CA CYS A 25 -1.38 18.56 -32.72
C CYS A 25 -0.99 17.08 -32.52
N GLU A 26 -0.04 16.57 -33.30
CA GLU A 26 0.80 15.52 -32.80
C GLU A 26 1.45 16.12 -31.55
N ARG A 27 0.99 15.72 -30.39
CA ARG A 27 1.78 15.88 -29.18
C ARG A 27 3.00 15.03 -29.43
N ASP A 28 4.09 15.63 -29.85
CA ASP A 28 5.41 15.06 -29.62
C ASP A 28 5.48 14.78 -28.12
N ILE A 29 5.32 13.51 -27.74
CA ILE A 29 5.70 13.06 -26.41
C ILE A 29 7.20 13.31 -26.43
N SER A 30 7.62 14.40 -25.77
CA SER A 30 9.01 14.77 -25.67
C SER A 30 9.77 13.56 -25.12
N ASP A 31 10.79 13.08 -25.84
CA ASP A 31 11.74 12.06 -25.37
C ASP A 31 12.46 12.48 -24.08
N GLN A 32 12.18 13.70 -23.59
CA GLN A 32 12.68 14.29 -22.33
C GLN A 32 11.73 14.13 -21.15
N ILE A 33 10.53 13.53 -21.31
CA ILE A 33 9.68 13.19 -20.18
C ILE A 33 10.28 11.94 -19.55
N GLU A 34 11.00 12.12 -18.46
CA GLU A 34 11.41 10.99 -17.60
C GLU A 34 10.14 10.21 -17.20
N PHE A 35 10.18 8.91 -17.39
CA PHE A 35 9.14 8.04 -16.83
C PHE A 35 9.09 8.26 -15.33
N ALA A 36 7.88 8.32 -14.77
CA ALA A 36 7.72 8.39 -13.32
C ALA A 36 8.44 7.19 -12.68
N HIS A 37 9.48 7.49 -11.89
CA HIS A 37 10.17 6.46 -11.12
C HIS A 37 9.27 5.97 -10.01
N LEU A 38 9.37 4.68 -9.68
CA LEU A 38 8.72 4.13 -8.49
C LEU A 38 9.29 4.80 -7.24
N SER A 39 8.44 5.03 -6.25
CA SER A 39 8.90 5.53 -4.94
C SER A 39 9.90 4.55 -4.33
N LYS A 40 10.98 5.08 -3.74
CA LYS A 40 11.98 4.32 -3.00
C LYS A 40 11.84 4.46 -1.48
N SER A 41 10.74 5.05 -1.00
CA SER A 41 10.51 5.17 0.43
C SER A 41 10.21 3.81 1.05
N GLY A 42 11.01 3.42 2.06
CA GLY A 42 10.77 2.22 2.87
C GLY A 42 9.81 2.45 4.03
N GLU A 43 9.42 3.69 4.32
CA GLU A 43 8.54 4.02 5.42
C GLU A 43 7.10 3.62 5.12
N ILE A 44 6.48 2.89 6.04
CA ILE A 44 5.09 2.43 5.95
C ILE A 44 4.20 3.28 6.85
N PHE A 45 4.67 3.52 8.07
CA PHE A 45 3.97 4.27 9.11
C PHE A 45 5.01 4.94 10.02
N THR A 46 4.75 6.21 10.39
CA THR A 46 5.43 6.90 11.48
C THR A 46 4.41 7.36 12.52
N ASP A 47 3.74 8.49 12.32
CA ASP A 47 2.55 8.91 13.09
C ASP A 47 1.26 8.78 12.28
N SER A 48 1.39 8.44 11.00
CA SER A 48 0.31 8.16 10.05
C SER A 48 0.81 7.24 8.95
N PRO A 49 -0.09 6.60 8.19
CA PRO A 49 0.27 5.84 6.99
C PRO A 49 1.00 6.72 5.96
N ILE A 50 2.12 6.20 5.42
CA ILE A 50 2.97 6.97 4.49
C ILE A 50 2.88 6.39 3.09
N GLY A 51 2.43 7.21 2.13
CA GLY A 51 2.44 6.91 0.71
C GLY A 51 1.65 5.66 0.31
N LEU A 52 0.64 5.27 1.10
CA LEU A 52 -0.17 4.09 0.82
C LEU A 52 -1.40 4.41 -0.03
N GLY A 53 -1.85 5.68 -0.06
CA GLY A 53 -3.10 6.08 -0.70
C GLY A 53 -4.25 6.17 0.30
N SER A 54 -5.49 6.17 -0.19
CA SER A 54 -6.70 6.31 0.63
C SER A 54 -7.35 4.97 1.00
N ASP A 55 -7.18 3.96 0.16
CA ASP A 55 -7.73 2.61 0.32
C ASP A 55 -6.57 1.59 0.42
N PHE A 56 -5.98 1.49 1.59
CA PHE A 56 -4.73 0.78 1.79
C PHE A 56 -4.81 -0.38 2.79
N TYR A 57 -5.86 -0.46 3.63
CA TYR A 57 -6.04 -1.55 4.59
C TYR A 57 -7.15 -2.50 4.17
N PHE A 58 -6.82 -3.78 4.09
CA PHE A 58 -7.72 -4.83 3.65
C PHE A 58 -7.73 -5.96 4.68
N PRO A 59 -8.78 -6.04 5.55
CA PRO A 59 -8.92 -7.12 6.52
C PRO A 59 -9.13 -8.45 5.81
N TYR A 60 -8.58 -9.52 6.38
CA TYR A 60 -8.83 -10.88 5.91
C TYR A 60 -10.26 -11.33 6.18
N LEU A 61 -10.76 -12.26 5.37
CA LEU A 61 -12.08 -12.85 5.58
C LEU A 61 -12.17 -13.50 6.98
N GLY A 62 -13.17 -13.09 7.75
CA GLY A 62 -13.38 -13.53 9.14
C GLY A 62 -12.59 -12.78 10.19
N SER A 63 -11.68 -11.88 9.79
CA SER A 63 -11.08 -10.91 10.70
C SER A 63 -12.10 -9.85 11.09
N LYS A 64 -11.99 -9.33 12.31
CA LYS A 64 -12.73 -8.14 12.71
C LYS A 64 -12.29 -6.96 11.83
N ALA A 65 -13.25 -6.37 11.11
CA ALA A 65 -12.94 -5.40 10.05
C ALA A 65 -12.34 -4.09 10.58
N ASP A 66 -12.73 -3.68 11.79
CA ASP A 66 -12.30 -2.46 12.48
C ASP A 66 -11.21 -2.71 13.53
N ALA A 67 -10.53 -3.85 13.44
CA ALA A 67 -9.46 -4.21 14.38
C ALA A 67 -8.25 -3.27 14.32
N TRP A 68 -8.07 -2.52 13.25
CA TRP A 68 -6.98 -1.56 13.10
C TRP A 68 -7.44 -0.12 13.19
N THR A 69 -6.69 0.68 13.96
CA THR A 69 -6.86 2.14 14.07
C THR A 69 -5.50 2.81 14.26
N VAL A 70 -5.45 4.14 14.20
CA VAL A 70 -4.31 4.94 14.65
C VAL A 70 -4.58 5.38 16.09
N ASP A 71 -3.69 5.05 17.01
CA ASP A 71 -3.68 5.61 18.36
C ASP A 71 -2.86 6.90 18.34
N GLU A 72 -3.54 8.04 18.46
CA GLU A 72 -2.93 9.37 18.44
C GLU A 72 -2.37 9.81 19.80
N ASN A 73 -2.46 8.94 20.81
CA ASN A 73 -2.03 9.28 22.18
C ASN A 73 -0.77 8.53 22.60
N GLU A 74 -0.36 7.53 21.85
CA GLU A 74 0.77 6.68 22.19
C GLU A 74 1.57 6.26 20.93
N GLY A 75 2.90 6.48 20.95
CA GLY A 75 3.86 6.02 19.96
C GLY A 75 5.23 5.76 20.59
N TYR A 76 6.10 5.02 19.90
CA TYR A 76 7.49 4.85 20.30
C TYR A 76 8.33 6.06 19.84
N GLU A 77 8.75 6.90 20.76
CA GLU A 77 9.49 8.15 20.47
C GLU A 77 8.78 9.05 19.42
N SER A 78 7.45 8.93 19.31
CA SER A 78 6.60 9.61 18.34
C SER A 78 5.23 9.90 18.91
N ALA A 79 4.36 10.61 18.17
CA ALA A 79 3.05 11.03 18.66
C ALA A 79 1.99 9.93 18.55
N ALA A 80 2.10 9.01 17.60
CA ALA A 80 1.06 8.01 17.34
C ALA A 80 1.64 6.63 17.00
N SER A 81 0.78 5.62 17.00
CA SER A 81 1.10 4.26 16.59
C SER A 81 -0.04 3.58 15.85
N MET A 82 0.28 2.51 15.11
CA MET A 82 -0.72 1.55 14.64
C MET A 82 -1.23 0.75 15.83
N ARG A 83 -2.53 0.78 16.05
CA ARG A 83 -3.20 0.03 17.11
C ARG A 83 -4.01 -1.10 16.50
N PHE A 84 -3.85 -2.30 17.03
CA PHE A 84 -4.57 -3.50 16.62
C PHE A 84 -5.33 -4.07 17.83
N ASP A 85 -6.66 -3.97 17.76
CA ASP A 85 -7.54 -4.50 18.80
C ASP A 85 -7.93 -5.95 18.43
N VAL A 86 -7.21 -6.92 18.98
CA VAL A 86 -7.50 -8.35 18.79
C VAL A 86 -8.74 -8.71 19.57
N PRO A 87 -9.85 -9.13 18.91
CA PRO A 87 -11.11 -9.41 19.58
C PRO A 87 -11.06 -10.69 20.42
N ASN A 88 -12.06 -10.90 21.27
CA ASN A 88 -12.27 -12.19 21.91
C ASN A 88 -12.58 -13.28 20.88
N SER A 89 -12.31 -14.54 21.22
CA SER A 89 -12.55 -15.69 20.33
C SER A 89 -14.01 -15.92 19.97
N ASP A 90 -14.95 -15.37 20.73
CA ASP A 90 -16.40 -15.45 20.53
C ASP A 90 -17.04 -14.15 19.98
N ASP A 91 -16.22 -13.18 19.55
CA ASP A 91 -16.73 -11.94 18.95
C ASP A 91 -17.47 -12.24 17.66
N PRO A 92 -18.77 -11.87 17.55
CA PRO A 92 -19.59 -12.19 16.38
C PRO A 92 -19.20 -11.41 15.10
N GLU A 93 -18.42 -10.33 15.23
CA GLU A 93 -17.95 -9.51 14.11
C GLU A 93 -16.61 -9.99 13.52
N GLY A 94 -15.98 -10.96 14.19
CA GLY A 94 -14.71 -11.56 13.78
C GLY A 94 -13.91 -12.00 15.02
N ASN A 95 -13.34 -13.19 14.97
CA ASN A 95 -12.70 -13.82 16.12
C ASN A 95 -11.17 -13.71 16.15
N TYR A 96 -10.61 -12.89 15.26
CA TYR A 96 -9.19 -12.54 15.20
C TYR A 96 -9.01 -11.18 14.52
N ALA A 97 -7.81 -10.64 14.60
CA ALA A 97 -7.40 -9.44 13.87
C ALA A 97 -6.35 -9.82 12.82
N GLY A 98 -6.55 -9.39 11.58
CA GLY A 98 -5.59 -9.64 10.53
C GLY A 98 -5.95 -8.94 9.23
N GLY A 99 -4.94 -8.56 8.47
CA GLY A 99 -5.14 -7.86 7.21
C GLY A 99 -3.83 -7.45 6.56
N ILE A 100 -3.96 -6.87 5.38
CA ILE A 100 -2.86 -6.40 4.55
C ILE A 100 -2.90 -4.88 4.49
N PHE A 101 -1.73 -4.25 4.59
CA PHE A 101 -1.50 -2.86 4.21
C PHE A 101 -0.76 -2.85 2.89
N ARG A 102 -1.28 -2.13 1.91
CA ARG A 102 -0.70 -2.08 0.57
C ARG A 102 -0.73 -0.69 -0.03
N VAL A 103 0.15 -0.44 -0.97
CA VAL A 103 0.16 0.79 -1.76
C VAL A 103 -0.98 0.75 -2.75
N GLU A 104 -1.76 1.83 -2.83
CA GLU A 104 -2.71 2.06 -3.90
C GLU A 104 -1.95 2.52 -5.17
N GLY A 105 -2.30 1.95 -6.34
CA GLY A 105 -1.64 2.28 -7.60
C GLY A 105 -0.34 1.52 -7.86
N SER A 106 0.69 2.22 -8.33
CA SER A 106 2.01 1.65 -8.59
C SER A 106 2.72 1.31 -7.30
N GLY A 107 3.47 0.20 -7.29
CA GLY A 107 4.27 -0.21 -6.14
C GLY A 107 5.47 0.69 -5.87
N ARG A 108 6.34 0.22 -4.97
CA ARG A 108 7.60 0.89 -4.63
C ARG A 108 8.80 0.06 -5.09
N ASP A 109 9.90 0.71 -5.42
CA ASP A 109 11.19 0.06 -5.60
C ASP A 109 11.89 -0.02 -4.23
N LEU A 110 11.79 -1.17 -3.58
CA LEU A 110 12.35 -1.43 -2.27
C LEU A 110 13.56 -2.37 -2.33
N THR A 111 14.20 -2.50 -3.49
CA THR A 111 15.35 -3.40 -3.71
C THR A 111 16.59 -3.04 -2.88
N GLU A 112 16.62 -1.86 -2.26
CA GLU A 112 17.70 -1.41 -1.38
C GLU A 112 17.45 -1.76 0.12
N PHE A 113 16.30 -2.39 0.47
CA PHE A 113 15.96 -2.73 1.85
C PHE A 113 16.00 -4.24 2.08
N ASP A 114 16.68 -4.67 3.12
CA ASP A 114 16.92 -6.08 3.48
C ASP A 114 16.14 -6.57 4.71
N ALA A 115 15.31 -5.71 5.30
CA ALA A 115 14.47 -6.07 6.43
C ALA A 115 13.24 -5.18 6.58
N LEU A 116 12.12 -5.75 7.08
CA LEU A 116 11.05 -5.01 7.71
C LEU A 116 11.40 -4.80 9.19
N THR A 117 11.38 -3.55 9.67
CA THR A 117 11.61 -3.23 11.08
C THR A 117 10.46 -2.44 11.68
N PHE A 118 10.14 -2.73 12.94
CA PHE A 118 9.12 -2.00 13.67
C PHE A 118 9.36 -2.08 15.17
N TRP A 119 8.79 -1.14 15.92
CA TRP A 119 8.65 -1.21 17.36
C TRP A 119 7.25 -1.66 17.72
N ALA A 120 7.13 -2.57 18.66
CA ALA A 120 5.84 -3.08 19.09
C ALA A 120 5.83 -3.40 20.59
N LYS A 121 4.63 -3.35 21.16
CA LYS A 121 4.27 -3.85 22.50
C LYS A 121 2.85 -4.38 22.45
N ALA A 122 2.39 -5.01 23.52
CA ALA A 122 1.00 -5.40 23.69
C ALA A 122 0.50 -5.05 25.09
N SER A 123 -0.81 -5.05 25.31
CA SER A 123 -1.43 -4.79 26.63
C SER A 123 -1.10 -5.87 27.66
N GLN A 124 -0.66 -7.05 27.21
CA GLN A 124 -0.20 -8.18 28.03
C GLN A 124 0.83 -9.00 27.25
N GLY A 125 1.53 -9.93 27.91
CA GLY A 125 2.41 -10.88 27.21
C GLY A 125 1.62 -11.79 26.27
N VAL A 126 1.91 -11.72 24.96
CA VAL A 126 1.22 -12.49 23.92
C VAL A 126 2.20 -13.00 22.88
N ALA A 127 1.77 -13.96 22.06
CA ALA A 127 2.45 -14.32 20.83
C ALA A 127 1.54 -14.02 19.63
N ILE A 128 2.00 -13.19 18.73
CA ILE A 128 1.30 -12.88 17.47
C ILE A 128 1.45 -14.06 16.53
N GLY A 129 0.35 -14.47 15.90
CA GLY A 129 0.34 -15.62 15.01
C GLY A 129 1.32 -15.47 13.87
N GLU A 130 1.25 -14.38 13.13
CA GLU A 130 2.14 -14.11 12.01
C GLU A 130 2.21 -12.60 11.70
N ILE A 131 3.40 -12.11 11.36
CA ILE A 131 3.63 -10.76 10.86
C ILE A 131 4.57 -10.86 9.66
N GLY A 132 4.32 -10.10 8.61
CA GLY A 132 5.13 -10.15 7.41
C GLY A 132 5.08 -8.91 6.53
N PHE A 133 5.75 -9.07 5.38
CA PHE A 133 5.91 -8.08 4.34
C PHE A 133 5.73 -8.74 2.96
N GLY A 134 5.22 -7.99 1.98
CA GLY A 134 5.20 -8.41 0.56
C GLY A 134 3.92 -9.11 0.10
N GLN A 135 2.91 -9.29 0.94
CA GLN A 135 1.65 -9.91 0.54
C GLN A 135 0.77 -8.92 -0.24
N ASP A 136 0.32 -9.31 -1.45
CA ASP A 136 -0.59 -8.54 -2.29
C ASP A 136 -1.60 -9.45 -3.01
N PHE A 137 -2.83 -9.55 -2.54
CA PHE A 137 -4.03 -10.19 -3.14
C PHE A 137 -3.77 -11.22 -4.26
N GLY A 138 -3.20 -12.37 -3.94
CA GLY A 138 -3.00 -13.45 -4.91
C GLY A 138 -1.94 -13.18 -5.99
N LEU A 139 -1.36 -11.98 -6.02
CA LEU A 139 -0.15 -11.68 -6.75
C LEU A 139 1.04 -11.88 -5.81
N ASN A 140 1.23 -13.11 -5.34
CA ASN A 140 2.37 -13.46 -4.50
C ASN A 140 3.64 -13.34 -5.33
N LYS A 141 4.23 -12.15 -5.34
CA LYS A 141 5.54 -11.94 -5.93
C LYS A 141 6.60 -12.51 -5.02
N TYR A 142 6.78 -11.90 -3.88
CA TYR A 142 7.74 -12.29 -2.86
C TYR A 142 7.26 -11.81 -1.51
N GLN A 143 7.14 -12.71 -0.56
CA GLN A 143 6.75 -12.37 0.80
C GLN A 143 7.68 -13.02 1.81
N VAL A 144 7.83 -12.37 2.95
CA VAL A 144 8.55 -12.87 4.12
C VAL A 144 7.67 -12.72 5.33
N SER A 145 7.81 -13.61 6.31
CA SER A 145 7.08 -13.52 7.57
C SER A 145 7.81 -14.21 8.71
N GLU A 146 7.45 -13.82 9.91
CA GLU A 146 7.80 -14.48 11.16
C GLU A 146 6.53 -14.91 11.86
N ILE A 147 6.54 -16.11 12.45
CA ILE A 147 5.42 -16.69 13.19
C ILE A 147 5.70 -16.72 14.69
N ASN A 148 4.65 -16.67 15.50
CA ASN A 148 4.73 -16.74 16.97
C ASN A 148 5.64 -15.67 17.60
N ILE A 149 5.57 -14.43 17.06
CA ILE A 149 6.35 -13.31 17.59
C ILE A 149 5.86 -12.97 18.99
N SER A 150 6.73 -13.11 19.99
CA SER A 150 6.42 -12.79 21.38
C SER A 150 6.48 -11.29 21.62
N LEU A 151 5.37 -10.69 22.07
CA LEU A 151 5.28 -9.30 22.49
C LEU A 151 5.16 -9.20 24.00
N GLY A 152 5.90 -8.26 24.60
CA GLY A 152 5.75 -7.85 26.00
C GLY A 152 4.96 -6.55 26.12
N THR A 153 4.84 -6.06 27.36
CA THR A 153 4.14 -4.80 27.67
C THR A 153 5.00 -3.55 27.47
N ASN A 154 6.27 -3.72 27.15
CA ASN A 154 7.19 -2.62 26.86
C ASN A 154 7.53 -2.60 25.36
N TRP A 155 7.76 -1.40 24.81
CA TRP A 155 8.23 -1.25 23.44
C TRP A 155 9.54 -2.00 23.19
N GLN A 156 9.56 -2.82 22.16
CA GLN A 156 10.73 -3.56 21.69
C GLN A 156 10.83 -3.46 20.16
N LYS A 157 12.06 -3.46 19.67
CA LYS A 157 12.33 -3.47 18.21
C LYS A 157 12.30 -4.91 17.70
N TYR A 158 11.59 -5.08 16.59
CA TYR A 158 11.52 -6.33 15.82
C TYR A 158 12.10 -6.13 14.46
N VAL A 159 12.69 -7.20 13.91
CA VAL A 159 13.34 -7.20 12.59
C VAL A 159 12.95 -8.50 11.91
N ILE A 160 12.29 -8.39 10.76
CA ILE A 160 11.98 -9.52 9.88
C ILE A 160 12.90 -9.42 8.65
N PRO A 161 13.90 -10.32 8.50
CA PRO A 161 14.83 -10.27 7.38
C PRO A 161 14.14 -10.49 6.04
N ILE A 162 14.64 -9.82 5.01
CA ILE A 162 14.25 -10.02 3.61
C ILE A 162 15.44 -10.62 2.86
N PRO A 163 15.51 -11.96 2.70
CA PRO A 163 16.69 -12.65 2.17
C PRO A 163 17.03 -12.32 0.72
N ASP A 164 16.05 -11.86 -0.08
CA ASP A 164 16.25 -11.53 -1.48
C ASP A 164 15.60 -10.20 -1.85
N PRO A 165 16.21 -9.06 -1.47
CA PRO A 165 15.66 -7.74 -1.74
C PRO A 165 15.49 -7.43 -3.24
N SER A 166 16.25 -8.10 -4.11
CA SER A 166 16.17 -7.89 -5.56
C SER A 166 14.78 -8.16 -6.14
N LYS A 167 13.93 -8.90 -5.42
CA LYS A 167 12.55 -9.19 -5.79
C LYS A 167 11.56 -8.10 -5.41
N LEU A 168 11.97 -7.09 -4.64
CA LEU A 168 11.11 -6.01 -4.16
C LEU A 168 10.97 -4.86 -5.16
N PHE A 169 11.11 -5.11 -6.44
CA PHE A 169 10.82 -4.13 -7.47
C PHE A 169 9.32 -4.09 -7.75
N ASP A 170 8.74 -2.89 -7.79
CA ASP A 170 7.29 -2.65 -7.94
C ASP A 170 6.48 -3.38 -6.86
N GLU A 171 6.91 -3.25 -5.59
CA GLU A 171 6.29 -3.90 -4.44
C GLU A 171 5.11 -3.07 -3.93
N ARG A 172 3.95 -3.72 -3.78
CA ARG A 172 2.70 -3.10 -3.30
C ARG A 172 2.30 -3.57 -1.91
N GLY A 173 2.61 -4.80 -1.55
CA GLY A 173 2.34 -5.35 -0.24
C GLY A 173 3.36 -4.84 0.78
N MET A 174 2.93 -3.98 1.73
CA MET A 174 3.86 -3.33 2.65
C MET A 174 3.97 -4.05 3.98
N PHE A 175 2.87 -4.30 4.63
CA PHE A 175 2.80 -4.92 5.95
C PHE A 175 1.55 -5.78 6.02
N TRP A 176 1.64 -6.91 6.67
CA TRP A 176 0.49 -7.74 6.97
C TRP A 176 0.66 -8.47 8.29
N TYR A 177 -0.45 -8.84 8.91
CA TYR A 177 -0.46 -9.51 10.20
C TYR A 177 -1.66 -10.43 10.35
N SER A 178 -1.53 -11.39 11.26
CA SER A 178 -2.62 -12.23 11.73
C SER A 178 -2.43 -12.51 13.21
N ALA A 179 -3.35 -12.05 14.03
CA ALA A 179 -3.30 -12.12 15.48
C ALA A 179 -4.62 -12.64 16.06
N GLY A 180 -4.54 -13.69 16.84
CA GLY A 180 -5.69 -14.30 17.51
C GLY A 180 -5.40 -14.58 18.98
N THR A 181 -6.37 -15.18 19.65
CA THR A 181 -6.37 -15.37 21.11
C THR A 181 -5.94 -16.76 21.56
N GLN A 182 -5.23 -17.52 20.71
CA GLN A 182 -4.84 -18.92 20.98
C GLN A 182 -3.99 -19.07 22.26
N ASN A 183 -3.20 -18.05 22.58
CA ASN A 183 -2.32 -18.06 23.78
C ASN A 183 -2.81 -17.15 24.92
N THR A 184 -4.02 -16.58 24.83
CA THR A 184 -4.64 -15.73 25.85
C THR A 184 -5.91 -16.36 26.46
N GLY A 185 -6.16 -17.64 26.17
CA GLY A 185 -7.36 -18.33 26.64
C GLY A 185 -8.67 -17.81 26.06
N GLY A 186 -8.64 -17.26 24.85
CA GLY A 186 -9.80 -16.70 24.18
C GLY A 186 -10.06 -15.21 24.48
N ASN A 187 -9.23 -14.58 25.32
CA ASN A 187 -9.39 -13.16 25.67
C ASN A 187 -8.64 -12.26 24.68
N GLY A 188 -9.33 -11.20 24.24
CA GLY A 188 -8.76 -10.19 23.40
C GLY A 188 -7.66 -9.36 24.06
N TYR A 189 -6.90 -8.62 23.23
CA TYR A 189 -5.81 -7.74 23.69
C TYR A 189 -5.52 -6.68 22.61
N THR A 190 -4.73 -5.72 22.97
CA THR A 190 -4.25 -4.68 22.05
C THR A 190 -2.75 -4.80 21.91
#